data_5af21a16d168dd45eb135931199c1852
#
_entry.id   5af21a16d168dd45eb135931199c1852
#
_cell.length_a   1.000
_cell.length_b   1.000
_cell.length_c   1.000
_cell.angle_alpha   90.00
_cell.angle_beta   90.00
_cell.angle_gamma   90.00
#
_symmetry.space_group_name_H-M   'P 1'
#
loop_
_entity.id
_entity.type
_entity.pdbx_description
1 polymer ?
#
loop_
_entity_poly.entity_id
_entity_poly.type
_entity_poly.pdbx_seq_one_letter_code
_entity_poly.pdbx_strand_id
1 'polypeptide(L)'
;MSKKEKLKRYIIFFIGLFFSSFGVSFVTKANLGTSPISSIPYVLSLATKPTLGEYTIFFSLFLIALQILILGKKFKKESLLQIPVSIVFGYFIDFSMFLLSWLNPENYAYRGVALILGCIILGFGVYAEVIADVVMLPGEAFVKAVTVRFKTDFGTTKVCFDASMTIIAGVSAFIIFHKLNGVGIGTIIAALIVGIIARFFIRKLVALTELLLGKPEEKEEPTFSNNGNIVITIAREYGSGGREIGKLVAQKLGIDYYDTEVLSLTAQKSGKSQDYIEMNDQKITRNLLFNVYSQADLYSSKDEDSIKSIFKTEQEIIKEIASKSSCVIVGRLSNFILKDSAFNVFLHANKDDRIKRVATRDNITEADADKKINRVNKERHEHCHLVTGREWGLAKHYDLSINTSLFGTENTAEYISQMAKIKF
;
A
#
# COMPACT_ATOMS: atom_id res chain seq x y z
N MET A 1 7.49 -10.39 19.14
CA MET A 1 8.64 -9.45 19.02
C MET A 1 9.53 -9.53 20.25
N SER A 2 10.84 -9.70 20.06
CA SER A 2 11.82 -9.69 21.13
C SER A 2 12.00 -8.30 21.75
N LYS A 3 12.49 -8.22 23.00
CA LYS A 3 12.79 -6.91 23.65
C LYS A 3 13.81 -6.08 22.85
N LYS A 4 14.81 -6.74 22.22
CA LYS A 4 15.82 -6.10 21.37
C LYS A 4 15.21 -5.52 20.10
N GLU A 5 14.26 -6.22 19.49
CA GLU A 5 13.56 -5.76 18.28
C GLU A 5 12.67 -4.55 18.58
N LYS A 6 11.93 -4.58 19.69
CA LYS A 6 11.14 -3.41 20.15
C LYS A 6 12.03 -2.18 20.34
N LEU A 7 13.18 -2.33 21.02
CA LEU A 7 14.11 -1.24 21.23
C LEU A 7 14.62 -0.65 19.90
N LYS A 8 15.02 -1.51 18.94
CA LYS A 8 15.47 -1.06 17.61
C LYS A 8 14.37 -0.24 16.91
N ARG A 9 13.12 -0.71 16.91
CA ARG A 9 11.99 -0.02 16.29
C ARG A 9 11.76 1.36 16.95
N TYR A 10 11.82 1.46 18.27
CA TYR A 10 11.72 2.76 18.95
C TYR A 10 12.85 3.70 18.58
N ILE A 11 14.09 3.23 18.46
CA ILE A 11 15.23 4.05 18.04
C ILE A 11 15.00 4.57 16.61
N ILE A 12 14.61 3.70 15.67
CA ILE A 12 14.32 4.09 14.28
C ILE A 12 13.16 5.10 14.25
N PHE A 13 12.13 4.88 15.05
CA PHE A 13 10.99 5.78 15.18
C PHE A 13 11.40 7.18 15.63
N PHE A 14 12.20 7.29 16.68
CA PHE A 14 12.66 8.59 17.19
C PHE A 14 13.62 9.30 16.22
N ILE A 15 14.45 8.55 15.50
CA ILE A 15 15.26 9.10 14.40
C ILE A 15 14.33 9.63 13.29
N GLY A 16 13.32 8.86 12.89
CA GLY A 16 12.31 9.30 11.93
C GLY A 16 11.59 10.56 12.38
N LEU A 17 11.14 10.58 13.64
CA LEU A 17 10.47 11.73 14.26
C LEU A 17 11.33 13.00 14.23
N PHE A 18 12.65 12.86 14.48
CA PHE A 18 13.59 13.98 14.37
C PHE A 18 13.70 14.47 12.92
N PHE A 19 13.89 13.57 11.95
CA PHE A 19 13.94 13.95 10.53
C PHE A 19 12.63 14.56 10.04
N SER A 20 11.48 14.06 10.49
CA SER A 20 10.17 14.65 10.17
C SER A 20 10.06 16.07 10.72
N SER A 21 10.44 16.31 11.98
CA SER A 21 10.42 17.64 12.58
C SER A 21 11.39 18.60 11.89
N PHE A 22 12.59 18.11 11.55
CA PHE A 22 13.59 18.90 10.81
C PHE A 22 13.10 19.25 9.41
N GLY A 23 12.47 18.30 8.71
CA GLY A 23 11.86 18.53 7.41
C GLY A 23 10.69 19.52 7.43
N VAL A 24 9.79 19.42 8.42
CA VAL A 24 8.73 20.42 8.65
C VAL A 24 9.31 21.82 8.87
N SER A 25 10.34 21.92 9.73
CA SER A 25 11.00 23.20 10.02
C SER A 25 11.71 23.77 8.78
N PHE A 26 12.33 22.90 7.97
CA PHE A 26 13.01 23.30 6.73
C PHE A 26 12.00 23.82 5.69
N VAL A 27 10.87 23.10 5.48
CA VAL A 27 9.76 23.55 4.61
C VAL A 27 9.22 24.90 5.10
N THR A 28 9.04 25.06 6.41
CA THR A 28 8.53 26.29 7.01
C THR A 28 9.49 27.47 6.79
N LYS A 29 10.80 27.24 6.97
CA LYS A 29 11.86 28.24 6.72
C LYS A 29 12.02 28.62 5.25
N ALA A 30 11.57 27.77 4.33
CA ALA A 30 11.53 28.12 2.90
C ALA A 30 10.61 29.30 2.58
N ASN A 31 9.73 29.71 3.50
CA ASN A 31 8.83 30.86 3.41
C ASN A 31 7.92 30.84 2.15
N LEU A 32 7.46 29.63 1.78
CA LEU A 32 6.46 29.39 0.74
C LEU A 32 5.20 28.70 1.30
N GLY A 33 5.13 28.56 2.61
CA GLY A 33 4.13 27.81 3.36
C GLY A 33 4.77 26.70 4.18
N THR A 34 3.97 25.81 4.76
CA THR A 34 4.43 24.67 5.56
C THR A 34 3.65 23.40 5.18
N SER A 35 3.85 22.28 5.87
CA SER A 35 3.04 21.08 5.65
C SER A 35 1.57 21.33 6.03
N PRO A 36 0.57 20.70 5.38
CA PRO A 36 -0.84 20.94 5.67
C PRO A 36 -1.21 20.83 7.14
N ILE A 37 -0.75 19.79 7.82
CA ILE A 37 -1.06 19.53 9.23
C ILE A 37 -0.42 20.58 10.16
N SER A 38 0.73 21.13 9.78
CA SER A 38 1.43 22.15 10.55
C SER A 38 0.96 23.56 10.21
N SER A 39 0.07 23.75 9.23
CA SER A 39 -0.34 25.08 8.74
C SER A 39 -1.10 25.87 9.79
N ILE A 40 -2.04 25.26 10.53
CA ILE A 40 -2.76 25.93 11.62
C ILE A 40 -1.80 26.29 12.77
N PRO A 41 -1.01 25.34 13.34
CA PRO A 41 0.04 25.66 14.32
C PRO A 41 0.97 26.80 13.90
N TYR A 42 1.39 26.80 12.64
CA TYR A 42 2.31 27.83 12.12
C TYR A 42 1.67 29.22 12.02
N VAL A 43 0.47 29.32 11.50
CA VAL A 43 -0.25 30.61 11.44
C VAL A 43 -0.45 31.19 12.83
N LEU A 44 -0.82 30.35 13.81
CA LEU A 44 -0.99 30.77 15.20
C LEU A 44 0.33 31.20 15.85
N SER A 45 1.44 30.51 15.59
CA SER A 45 2.75 30.85 16.11
C SER A 45 3.29 32.17 15.53
N LEU A 46 2.86 32.58 14.34
CA LEU A 46 3.20 33.90 13.77
C LEU A 46 2.41 35.03 14.40
N ALA A 47 1.25 34.75 15.00
CA ALA A 47 0.34 35.73 15.58
C ALA A 47 0.51 35.94 17.07
N THR A 48 1.11 34.98 17.78
CA THR A 48 1.12 34.94 19.26
C THR A 48 2.48 34.52 19.80
N LYS A 49 2.63 34.48 21.12
CA LYS A 49 3.91 34.14 21.79
C LYS A 49 4.35 32.68 21.72
N PRO A 50 3.41 31.66 21.79
CA PRO A 50 3.84 30.29 21.74
C PRO A 50 4.52 29.92 20.40
N THR A 51 5.48 29.00 20.49
CA THR A 51 6.28 28.53 19.36
C THR A 51 5.49 27.62 18.41
N LEU A 52 6.07 27.32 17.25
CA LEU A 52 5.51 26.33 16.32
C LEU A 52 5.39 24.95 16.98
N GLY A 53 6.41 24.53 17.75
CA GLY A 53 6.41 23.26 18.46
C GLY A 53 5.32 23.19 19.53
N GLU A 54 5.18 24.25 20.35
CA GLU A 54 4.14 24.34 21.36
C GLU A 54 2.74 24.26 20.75
N TYR A 55 2.46 25.01 19.69
CA TYR A 55 1.19 24.89 18.98
C TYR A 55 0.98 23.52 18.33
N THR A 56 2.06 22.89 17.86
CA THR A 56 1.96 21.51 17.34
C THR A 56 1.58 20.53 18.45
N ILE A 57 2.11 20.69 19.66
CA ILE A 57 1.72 19.88 20.83
C ILE A 57 0.22 20.09 21.14
N PHE A 58 -0.22 21.35 21.30
CA PHE A 58 -1.63 21.64 21.59
C PHE A 58 -2.56 21.09 20.52
N PHE A 59 -2.24 21.27 19.24
CA PHE A 59 -3.02 20.75 18.13
C PHE A 59 -3.06 19.23 18.12
N SER A 60 -1.94 18.57 18.42
CA SER A 60 -1.87 17.11 18.53
C SER A 60 -2.75 16.59 19.66
N LEU A 61 -2.72 17.21 20.83
CA LEU A 61 -3.60 16.86 21.95
C LEU A 61 -5.08 17.05 21.62
N PHE A 62 -5.41 18.12 20.89
CA PHE A 62 -6.76 18.35 20.39
C PHE A 62 -7.21 17.24 19.45
N LEU A 63 -6.36 16.82 18.50
CA LEU A 63 -6.67 15.71 17.59
C LEU A 63 -6.82 14.38 18.33
N ILE A 64 -6.03 14.13 19.38
CA ILE A 64 -6.17 12.93 20.23
C ILE A 64 -7.52 12.97 20.98
N ALA A 65 -7.90 14.12 21.52
CA ALA A 65 -9.21 14.27 22.16
C ALA A 65 -10.37 14.00 21.19
N LEU A 66 -10.28 14.51 19.95
CA LEU A 66 -11.26 14.20 18.89
C LEU A 66 -11.28 12.71 18.53
N GLN A 67 -10.12 12.03 18.48
CA GLN A 67 -10.07 10.58 18.26
C GLN A 67 -10.83 9.82 19.35
N ILE A 68 -10.66 10.21 20.62
CA ILE A 68 -11.35 9.59 21.75
C ILE A 68 -12.88 9.79 21.61
N LEU A 69 -13.32 10.99 21.25
CA LEU A 69 -14.75 11.28 21.03
C LEU A 69 -15.34 10.46 19.86
N ILE A 70 -14.62 10.37 18.73
CA ILE A 70 -15.09 9.67 17.53
C ILE A 70 -15.14 8.16 17.74
N LEU A 71 -14.13 7.58 18.36
CA LEU A 71 -13.99 6.13 18.53
C LEU A 71 -14.70 5.62 19.80
N GLY A 72 -14.86 6.44 20.82
CA GLY A 72 -15.46 6.05 22.09
C GLY A 72 -14.83 4.76 22.65
N LYS A 73 -15.64 3.75 22.90
CA LYS A 73 -15.19 2.44 23.44
C LYS A 73 -14.21 1.68 22.52
N LYS A 74 -14.09 2.07 21.25
CA LYS A 74 -13.13 1.44 20.29
C LYS A 74 -11.74 2.09 20.34
N PHE A 75 -11.56 3.14 21.11
CA PHE A 75 -10.25 3.78 21.30
C PHE A 75 -9.33 2.84 22.10
N LYS A 76 -8.17 2.53 21.56
CA LYS A 76 -7.21 1.63 22.21
C LYS A 76 -6.32 2.41 23.19
N LYS A 77 -6.06 1.85 24.38
CA LYS A 77 -5.21 2.48 25.41
C LYS A 77 -3.77 2.71 24.89
N GLU A 78 -3.27 1.83 24.02
CA GLU A 78 -1.95 1.98 23.39
C GLU A 78 -1.84 3.27 22.56
N SER A 79 -2.96 3.77 22.04
CA SER A 79 -3.00 5.05 21.29
C SER A 79 -2.69 6.26 22.17
N LEU A 80 -2.72 6.15 23.51
CA LEU A 80 -2.30 7.21 24.42
C LEU A 80 -0.78 7.48 24.34
N LEU A 81 0.03 6.55 23.80
CA LEU A 81 1.44 6.79 23.51
C LEU A 81 1.65 7.95 22.51
N GLN A 82 0.61 8.36 21.78
CA GLN A 82 0.67 9.56 20.96
C GLN A 82 0.97 10.83 21.79
N ILE A 83 0.55 10.89 23.06
CA ILE A 83 0.76 12.06 23.93
C ILE A 83 2.24 12.34 24.14
N PRO A 84 3.05 11.43 24.74
CA PRO A 84 4.47 11.69 24.91
C PRO A 84 5.21 11.87 23.58
N VAL A 85 4.80 11.15 22.52
CA VAL A 85 5.39 11.31 21.17
C VAL A 85 5.13 12.71 20.62
N SER A 86 3.92 13.26 20.80
CA SER A 86 3.59 14.63 20.35
C SER A 86 4.40 15.70 21.08
N ILE A 87 4.65 15.50 22.37
CA ILE A 87 5.50 16.41 23.17
C ILE A 87 6.93 16.41 22.63
N VAL A 88 7.51 15.23 22.43
CA VAL A 88 8.85 15.09 21.85
C VAL A 88 8.92 15.69 20.45
N PHE A 89 7.91 15.44 19.62
CA PHE A 89 7.83 15.97 18.25
C PHE A 89 7.82 17.51 18.24
N GLY A 90 7.03 18.14 19.12
CA GLY A 90 6.99 19.58 19.24
C GLY A 90 8.34 20.18 19.67
N TYR A 91 9.01 19.59 20.66
CA TYR A 91 10.36 20.02 21.04
C TYR A 91 11.38 19.80 19.92
N PHE A 92 11.28 18.74 19.16
CA PHE A 92 12.13 18.53 17.98
C PHE A 92 11.88 19.58 16.89
N ILE A 93 10.62 20.04 16.70
CA ILE A 93 10.31 21.15 15.80
C ILE A 93 11.00 22.43 16.27
N ASP A 94 10.87 22.80 17.54
CA ASP A 94 11.48 24.03 18.07
C ASP A 94 13.00 23.97 18.02
N PHE A 95 13.60 22.83 18.36
CA PHE A 95 15.05 22.61 18.23
C PHE A 95 15.48 22.70 16.75
N SER A 96 14.72 22.15 15.83
CA SER A 96 15.00 22.23 14.39
C SER A 96 14.86 23.66 13.87
N MET A 97 13.86 24.40 14.32
CA MET A 97 13.68 25.82 13.99
C MET A 97 14.85 26.68 14.49
N PHE A 98 15.39 26.36 15.67
CA PHE A 98 16.60 26.98 16.20
C PHE A 98 17.83 26.64 15.37
N LEU A 99 18.06 25.36 15.03
CA LEU A 99 19.17 24.92 14.18
C LEU A 99 19.14 25.58 12.80
N LEU A 100 17.94 25.84 12.26
CA LEU A 100 17.71 26.47 10.97
C LEU A 100 17.54 28.01 11.07
N SER A 101 17.95 28.65 12.18
CA SER A 101 17.82 30.11 12.35
C SER A 101 18.55 30.90 11.26
N TRP A 102 19.64 30.36 10.74
CA TRP A 102 20.44 30.93 9.65
C TRP A 102 19.75 30.84 8.27
N LEU A 103 18.77 29.94 8.11
CA LEU A 103 18.08 29.72 6.83
C LEU A 103 16.99 30.77 6.66
N ASN A 104 17.26 31.76 5.84
CA ASN A 104 16.33 32.83 5.49
C ASN A 104 16.46 33.14 3.98
N PRO A 105 15.90 32.31 3.09
CA PRO A 105 16.06 32.49 1.66
C PRO A 105 15.31 33.71 1.14
N GLU A 106 16.04 34.68 0.58
CA GLU A 106 15.46 35.90 0.04
C GLU A 106 14.89 35.70 -1.39
N ASN A 107 15.62 34.93 -2.22
CA ASN A 107 15.27 34.67 -3.61
C ASN A 107 14.29 33.50 -3.73
N TYR A 108 13.31 33.63 -4.63
CA TYR A 108 12.34 32.55 -4.92
C TYR A 108 12.98 31.23 -5.35
N ALA A 109 14.10 31.27 -6.10
CA ALA A 109 14.83 30.05 -6.47
C ALA A 109 15.37 29.31 -5.23
N TYR A 110 16.00 30.02 -4.29
CA TYR A 110 16.48 29.45 -3.04
C TYR A 110 15.34 28.98 -2.14
N ARG A 111 14.20 29.67 -2.12
CA ARG A 111 12.96 29.21 -1.45
C ARG A 111 12.48 27.89 -2.02
N GLY A 112 12.46 27.76 -3.35
CA GLY A 112 12.09 26.52 -4.04
C GLY A 112 13.04 25.37 -3.72
N VAL A 113 14.34 25.60 -3.75
CA VAL A 113 15.36 24.59 -3.37
C VAL A 113 15.17 24.17 -1.91
N ALA A 114 15.02 25.12 -0.98
CA ALA A 114 14.78 24.84 0.42
C ALA A 114 13.48 24.02 0.62
N LEU A 115 12.40 24.37 -0.07
CA LEU A 115 11.15 23.62 -0.02
C LEU A 115 11.36 22.15 -0.45
N ILE A 116 12.02 21.92 -1.57
CA ILE A 116 12.27 20.56 -2.08
C ILE A 116 13.16 19.75 -1.14
N LEU A 117 14.24 20.35 -0.64
CA LEU A 117 15.11 19.70 0.34
C LEU A 117 14.33 19.36 1.62
N GLY A 118 13.51 20.29 2.12
CA GLY A 118 12.64 20.05 3.26
C GLY A 118 11.65 18.91 3.03
N CYS A 119 11.05 18.83 1.84
CA CYS A 119 10.15 17.72 1.45
C CYS A 119 10.89 16.37 1.38
N ILE A 120 12.15 16.36 0.92
CA ILE A 120 12.98 15.14 0.88
C ILE A 120 13.27 14.64 2.30
N ILE A 121 13.71 15.55 3.18
CA ILE A 121 14.03 15.25 4.57
C ILE A 121 12.76 14.77 5.31
N LEU A 122 11.64 15.47 5.14
CA LEU A 122 10.36 15.09 5.72
C LEU A 122 9.90 13.72 5.22
N GLY A 123 10.02 13.46 3.91
CA GLY A 123 9.68 12.16 3.32
C GLY A 123 10.55 11.02 3.83
N PHE A 124 11.83 11.26 4.12
CA PHE A 124 12.70 10.29 4.78
C PHE A 124 12.28 10.04 6.24
N GLY A 125 11.94 11.10 6.99
CA GLY A 125 11.41 10.97 8.34
C GLY A 125 10.15 10.11 8.39
N VAL A 126 9.19 10.40 7.52
CA VAL A 126 7.96 9.61 7.38
C VAL A 126 8.26 8.15 7.01
N TYR A 127 9.22 7.89 6.09
CA TYR A 127 9.68 6.54 5.79
C TYR A 127 10.15 5.81 7.04
N ALA A 128 11.02 6.43 7.85
CA ALA A 128 11.57 5.82 9.06
C ALA A 128 10.49 5.55 10.12
N GLU A 129 9.53 6.44 10.30
CA GLU A 129 8.38 6.24 11.19
C GLU A 129 7.51 5.06 10.76
N VAL A 130 7.24 4.95 9.45
CA VAL A 130 6.42 3.87 8.89
C VAL A 130 7.08 2.50 9.04
N ILE A 131 8.38 2.36 8.70
CA ILE A 131 9.06 1.07 8.84
C ILE A 131 9.23 0.66 10.31
N ALA A 132 9.33 1.64 11.21
CA ALA A 132 9.40 1.37 12.64
C ALA A 132 8.10 0.76 13.19
N ASP A 133 6.94 1.16 12.66
CA ASP A 133 5.60 0.65 13.03
C ASP A 133 5.36 0.62 14.54
N VAL A 134 5.66 1.74 15.23
CA VAL A 134 5.55 1.85 16.69
C VAL A 134 4.30 2.61 17.10
N VAL A 135 4.18 3.85 16.66
CA VAL A 135 3.07 4.76 16.99
C VAL A 135 2.73 5.60 15.76
N MET A 136 1.46 5.71 15.45
CA MET A 136 0.97 6.63 14.42
C MET A 136 0.85 8.04 15.00
N LEU A 137 1.34 9.06 14.28
CA LEU A 137 1.20 10.44 14.71
C LEU A 137 -0.28 10.88 14.78
N PRO A 138 -0.62 11.86 15.66
CA PRO A 138 -2.02 12.24 15.91
C PRO A 138 -2.81 12.64 14.67
N GLY A 139 -2.18 13.25 13.66
CA GLY A 139 -2.85 13.65 12.43
C GLY A 139 -3.34 12.46 11.61
N GLU A 140 -2.46 11.51 11.34
CA GLU A 140 -2.77 10.28 10.62
C GLU A 140 -3.71 9.39 11.43
N ALA A 141 -3.52 9.32 12.74
CA ALA A 141 -4.38 8.55 13.63
C ALA A 141 -5.80 9.14 13.71
N PHE A 142 -5.94 10.46 13.62
CA PHE A 142 -7.25 11.13 13.51
C PHE A 142 -7.95 10.76 12.20
N VAL A 143 -7.25 10.87 11.07
CA VAL A 143 -7.78 10.45 9.77
C VAL A 143 -8.24 8.99 9.83
N LYS A 144 -7.44 8.09 10.44
CA LYS A 144 -7.80 6.69 10.66
C LYS A 144 -9.04 6.54 11.54
N ALA A 145 -9.19 7.35 12.59
CA ALA A 145 -10.36 7.32 13.45
C ALA A 145 -11.65 7.69 12.70
N VAL A 146 -11.59 8.73 11.87
CA VAL A 146 -12.68 9.15 10.98
C VAL A 146 -13.03 8.03 9.98
N THR A 147 -12.04 7.47 9.32
CA THR A 147 -12.20 6.35 8.36
C THR A 147 -12.92 5.15 9.00
N VAL A 148 -12.49 4.79 10.21
CA VAL A 148 -13.10 3.68 10.97
C VAL A 148 -14.56 3.97 11.35
N ARG A 149 -14.85 5.19 11.76
CA ARG A 149 -16.19 5.58 12.25
C ARG A 149 -17.19 5.70 11.11
N PHE A 150 -16.79 6.32 10.01
CA PHE A 150 -17.68 6.65 8.89
C PHE A 150 -17.56 5.69 7.71
N LYS A 151 -16.67 4.66 7.80
CA LYS A 151 -16.41 3.67 6.75
C LYS A 151 -15.98 4.30 5.41
N THR A 152 -15.22 5.39 5.49
CA THR A 152 -14.67 6.08 4.32
C THR A 152 -13.32 5.49 3.92
N ASP A 153 -12.85 5.82 2.72
CA ASP A 153 -11.48 5.51 2.29
C ASP A 153 -10.47 6.43 2.99
N PHE A 154 -9.35 5.85 3.45
CA PHE A 154 -8.32 6.60 4.17
C PHE A 154 -7.70 7.69 3.30
N GLY A 155 -7.42 7.39 2.03
CA GLY A 155 -6.80 8.34 1.11
C GLY A 155 -7.66 9.56 0.86
N THR A 156 -8.92 9.35 0.53
CA THR A 156 -9.89 10.42 0.34
C THR A 156 -10.05 11.25 1.62
N THR A 157 -10.17 10.59 2.76
CA THR A 157 -10.30 11.25 4.07
C THR A 157 -9.06 12.08 4.41
N LYS A 158 -7.84 11.57 4.10
CA LYS A 158 -6.59 12.30 4.31
C LYS A 158 -6.51 13.55 3.44
N VAL A 159 -6.86 13.45 2.16
CA VAL A 159 -6.88 14.62 1.26
C VAL A 159 -7.89 15.67 1.74
N CYS A 160 -9.10 15.26 2.13
CA CYS A 160 -10.09 16.16 2.69
C CYS A 160 -9.60 16.81 3.99
N PHE A 161 -8.93 16.04 4.85
CA PHE A 161 -8.33 16.54 6.09
C PHE A 161 -7.23 17.58 5.80
N ASP A 162 -6.26 17.26 4.94
CA ASP A 162 -5.17 18.16 4.59
C ASP A 162 -5.68 19.45 3.90
N ALA A 163 -6.67 19.32 3.02
CA ALA A 163 -7.34 20.48 2.40
C ALA A 163 -8.06 21.33 3.45
N SER A 164 -8.79 20.71 4.40
CA SER A 164 -9.48 21.45 5.46
C SER A 164 -8.49 22.20 6.37
N MET A 165 -7.36 21.57 6.73
CA MET A 165 -6.29 22.21 7.51
C MET A 165 -5.72 23.42 6.79
N THR A 166 -5.45 23.28 5.48
CA THR A 166 -4.91 24.35 4.65
C THR A 166 -5.92 25.51 4.51
N ILE A 167 -7.20 25.22 4.31
CA ILE A 167 -8.26 26.22 4.20
C ILE A 167 -8.45 26.97 5.53
N ILE A 168 -8.56 26.24 6.64
CA ILE A 168 -8.71 26.85 7.98
C ILE A 168 -7.51 27.75 8.30
N ALA A 169 -6.29 27.28 8.02
CA ALA A 169 -5.07 28.07 8.23
C ALA A 169 -5.06 29.32 7.33
N GLY A 170 -5.45 29.20 6.06
CA GLY A 170 -5.55 30.31 5.12
C GLY A 170 -6.57 31.37 5.56
N VAL A 171 -7.76 30.94 5.98
CA VAL A 171 -8.80 31.85 6.53
C VAL A 171 -8.31 32.53 7.81
N SER A 172 -7.70 31.76 8.72
CA SER A 172 -7.12 32.31 9.96
C SER A 172 -6.02 33.34 9.67
N ALA A 173 -5.13 33.03 8.72
CA ALA A 173 -4.07 33.96 8.29
C ALA A 173 -4.66 35.26 7.71
N PHE A 174 -5.72 35.15 6.88
CA PHE A 174 -6.36 36.31 6.30
C PHE A 174 -7.06 37.20 7.36
N ILE A 175 -7.74 36.58 8.33
CA ILE A 175 -8.40 37.30 9.43
C ILE A 175 -7.37 38.03 10.31
N ILE A 176 -6.25 37.36 10.62
CA ILE A 176 -5.25 37.88 11.58
C ILE A 176 -4.32 38.90 10.91
N PHE A 177 -3.84 38.59 9.71
CA PHE A 177 -2.78 39.35 9.02
C PHE A 177 -3.24 40.18 7.85
N HIS A 178 -4.52 40.07 7.43
CA HIS A 178 -5.09 40.63 6.21
C HIS A 178 -4.35 40.22 4.92
N LYS A 179 -3.57 39.13 5.00
CA LYS A 179 -2.84 38.50 3.89
C LYS A 179 -2.61 37.02 4.18
N LEU A 180 -2.36 36.22 3.14
CA LEU A 180 -1.92 34.84 3.32
C LEU A 180 -0.49 34.84 3.88
N ASN A 181 -0.33 34.53 5.17
CA ASN A 181 0.94 34.42 5.85
C ASN A 181 1.01 33.03 6.51
N GLY A 182 2.11 32.30 6.29
CA GLY A 182 2.28 30.94 6.78
C GLY A 182 1.66 29.83 5.93
N VAL A 183 0.79 30.18 4.98
CA VAL A 183 0.18 29.25 4.01
C VAL A 183 0.44 29.75 2.61
N GLY A 184 0.81 28.86 1.68
CA GLY A 184 1.12 29.24 0.32
C GLY A 184 1.25 28.05 -0.63
N ILE A 185 1.83 28.31 -1.81
CA ILE A 185 2.02 27.26 -2.84
C ILE A 185 2.89 26.11 -2.32
N GLY A 186 3.83 26.39 -1.40
CA GLY A 186 4.66 25.38 -0.76
C GLY A 186 3.86 24.37 0.05
N THR A 187 2.74 24.79 0.66
CA THR A 187 1.84 23.86 1.39
C THR A 187 1.22 22.83 0.45
N ILE A 188 0.79 23.28 -0.74
CA ILE A 188 0.21 22.40 -1.76
C ILE A 188 1.27 21.44 -2.31
N ILE A 189 2.46 21.96 -2.60
CA ILE A 189 3.60 21.18 -3.09
C ILE A 189 3.99 20.11 -2.05
N ALA A 190 4.13 20.48 -0.78
CA ALA A 190 4.46 19.56 0.30
C ALA A 190 3.39 18.46 0.45
N ALA A 191 2.10 18.80 0.40
CA ALA A 191 1.00 17.85 0.45
C ALA A 191 1.11 16.76 -0.62
N LEU A 192 1.51 17.14 -1.84
CA LEU A 192 1.62 16.23 -2.98
C LEU A 192 2.93 15.42 -2.98
N ILE A 193 4.06 16.07 -2.68
CA ILE A 193 5.39 15.50 -2.94
C ILE A 193 5.87 14.63 -1.78
N VAL A 194 5.60 14.98 -0.52
CA VAL A 194 6.14 14.25 0.65
C VAL A 194 5.73 12.78 0.63
N GLY A 195 4.47 12.48 0.31
CA GLY A 195 3.99 11.10 0.21
C GLY A 195 4.65 10.31 -0.94
N ILE A 196 4.96 10.97 -2.07
CA ILE A 196 5.67 10.35 -3.20
C ILE A 196 7.09 10.01 -2.79
N ILE A 197 7.78 10.92 -2.12
CA ILE A 197 9.17 10.75 -1.66
C ILE A 197 9.25 9.63 -0.60
N ALA A 198 8.35 9.62 0.37
CA ALA A 198 8.34 8.57 1.39
C ALA A 198 8.17 7.18 0.76
N ARG A 199 7.28 7.02 -0.21
CA ARG A 199 7.12 5.77 -0.98
C ARG A 199 8.35 5.42 -1.81
N PHE A 200 8.99 6.40 -2.41
CA PHE A 200 10.25 6.17 -3.11
C PHE A 200 11.29 5.57 -2.17
N PHE A 201 11.43 6.10 -0.95
CA PHE A 201 12.34 5.56 0.07
C PHE A 201 11.94 4.15 0.49
N ILE A 202 10.67 3.87 0.75
CA ILE A 202 10.19 2.52 1.10
C ILE A 202 10.58 1.51 0.02
N ARG A 203 10.40 1.86 -1.26
CA ARG A 203 10.70 0.96 -2.39
C ARG A 203 12.20 0.81 -2.67
N LYS A 204 13.00 1.87 -2.47
CA LYS A 204 14.43 1.87 -2.83
C LYS A 204 15.35 1.50 -1.68
N LEU A 205 14.94 1.75 -0.44
CA LEU A 205 15.74 1.47 0.75
C LEU A 205 15.38 0.12 1.40
N VAL A 206 14.90 -0.86 0.63
CA VAL A 206 14.58 -2.20 1.14
C VAL A 206 15.78 -2.83 1.83
N ALA A 207 16.97 -2.75 1.21
CA ALA A 207 18.21 -3.25 1.81
C ALA A 207 18.56 -2.58 3.15
N LEU A 208 18.30 -1.26 3.28
CA LEU A 208 18.48 -0.53 4.54
C LEU A 208 17.44 -0.97 5.57
N THR A 209 16.19 -1.17 5.17
CA THR A 209 15.13 -1.69 6.04
C THR A 209 15.48 -3.09 6.56
N GLU A 210 15.96 -3.97 5.69
CA GLU A 210 16.42 -5.31 6.07
C GLU A 210 17.64 -5.28 7.00
N LEU A 211 18.57 -4.34 6.78
CA LEU A 211 19.72 -4.15 7.67
C LEU A 211 19.32 -3.67 9.06
N LEU A 212 18.38 -2.73 9.13
CA LEU A 212 17.93 -2.12 10.38
C LEU A 212 17.01 -3.04 11.20
N LEU A 213 16.05 -3.68 10.54
CA LEU A 213 15.00 -4.48 11.21
C LEU A 213 15.22 -5.98 11.13
N GLY A 214 16.16 -6.44 10.32
CA GLY A 214 16.32 -7.83 9.92
C GLY A 214 15.45 -8.16 8.71
N LYS A 215 15.81 -9.20 7.97
CA LYS A 215 14.91 -9.76 6.95
C LYS A 215 13.61 -10.17 7.66
N PRO A 216 12.44 -9.90 7.07
CA PRO A 216 11.22 -10.52 7.56
C PRO A 216 11.49 -12.02 7.71
N GLU A 217 11.29 -12.56 8.90
CA GLU A 217 11.29 -14.01 9.02
C GLU A 217 10.28 -14.53 8.00
N GLU A 218 10.75 -15.12 6.90
CA GLU A 218 9.93 -16.04 6.15
C GLU A 218 9.60 -17.13 7.18
N LYS A 219 8.47 -16.98 7.86
CA LYS A 219 7.93 -18.12 8.59
C LYS A 219 7.77 -19.16 7.50
N GLU A 220 8.63 -20.17 7.54
CA GLU A 220 8.40 -21.39 6.80
C GLU A 220 6.99 -21.84 7.21
N GLU A 221 6.01 -21.46 6.40
CA GLU A 221 4.68 -22.04 6.56
C GLU A 221 4.89 -23.54 6.42
N PRO A 222 4.34 -24.34 7.34
CA PRO A 222 4.49 -25.78 7.30
C PRO A 222 4.18 -26.25 5.87
N THR A 223 5.08 -27.04 5.31
CA THR A 223 4.97 -27.56 3.95
C THR A 223 3.59 -28.18 3.80
N PHE A 224 2.76 -27.55 2.98
CA PHE A 224 1.42 -28.08 2.72
C PHE A 224 1.56 -29.40 1.97
N SER A 225 0.90 -30.44 2.43
CA SER A 225 0.80 -31.73 1.71
C SER A 225 -0.52 -31.79 0.97
N ASN A 226 -0.45 -32.08 -0.32
CA ASN A 226 -1.61 -32.30 -1.18
C ASN A 226 -2.20 -33.73 -1.08
N ASN A 227 -1.74 -34.54 -0.11
CA ASN A 227 -2.18 -35.92 0.12
C ASN A 227 -2.05 -36.83 -1.12
N GLY A 228 -1.09 -36.56 -1.99
CA GLY A 228 -0.89 -37.33 -3.24
C GLY A 228 -1.83 -36.93 -4.40
N ASN A 229 -2.64 -35.88 -4.25
CA ASN A 229 -3.50 -35.35 -5.32
C ASN A 229 -2.67 -34.67 -6.40
N ILE A 230 -3.09 -34.78 -7.66
CA ILE A 230 -2.55 -34.01 -8.79
C ILE A 230 -3.12 -32.60 -8.70
N VAL A 231 -2.30 -31.64 -8.32
CA VAL A 231 -2.72 -30.23 -8.22
C VAL A 231 -1.94 -29.37 -9.19
N ILE A 232 -2.64 -28.70 -10.11
CA ILE A 232 -2.04 -27.85 -11.13
C ILE A 232 -2.50 -26.41 -10.91
N THR A 233 -1.55 -25.47 -10.79
CA THR A 233 -1.87 -24.04 -10.73
C THR A 233 -1.55 -23.35 -12.05
N ILE A 234 -2.43 -22.50 -12.53
CA ILE A 234 -2.24 -21.77 -13.79
C ILE A 234 -2.28 -20.26 -13.54
N ALA A 235 -1.10 -19.66 -13.45
CA ALA A 235 -0.94 -18.21 -13.56
C ALA A 235 -0.84 -17.82 -15.04
N ARG A 236 -1.31 -16.62 -15.40
CA ARG A 236 -1.49 -16.32 -16.84
C ARG A 236 -1.56 -14.82 -17.11
N GLU A 237 -1.01 -14.39 -18.25
CA GLU A 237 -1.29 -13.08 -18.80
C GLU A 237 -2.76 -12.96 -19.26
N TYR A 238 -3.30 -11.74 -19.25
CA TYR A 238 -4.65 -11.52 -19.75
C TYR A 238 -4.69 -11.67 -21.27
N GLY A 239 -5.62 -12.48 -21.74
CA GLY A 239 -5.73 -12.82 -23.16
C GLY A 239 -4.88 -14.01 -23.64
N SER A 240 -4.08 -14.66 -22.77
CA SER A 240 -3.29 -15.85 -23.16
C SER A 240 -4.07 -17.16 -23.29
N GLY A 241 -5.39 -17.16 -23.04
CA GLY A 241 -6.21 -18.40 -23.14
C GLY A 241 -6.20 -19.25 -21.88
N GLY A 242 -5.64 -18.77 -20.75
CA GLY A 242 -5.41 -19.58 -19.56
C GLY A 242 -6.65 -20.23 -18.93
N ARG A 243 -7.85 -19.63 -19.06
CA ARG A 243 -9.11 -20.23 -18.58
C ARG A 243 -9.52 -21.44 -19.44
N GLU A 244 -9.42 -21.29 -20.74
CA GLU A 244 -9.74 -22.32 -21.71
C GLU A 244 -8.78 -23.51 -21.57
N ILE A 245 -7.48 -23.22 -21.53
CA ILE A 245 -6.43 -24.21 -21.34
C ILE A 245 -6.61 -24.95 -19.99
N GLY A 246 -6.91 -24.24 -18.91
CA GLY A 246 -7.16 -24.86 -17.60
C GLY A 246 -8.33 -25.85 -17.62
N LYS A 247 -9.43 -25.51 -18.31
CA LYS A 247 -10.57 -26.42 -18.50
C LYS A 247 -10.20 -27.66 -19.33
N LEU A 248 -9.42 -27.44 -20.38
CA LEU A 248 -8.97 -28.58 -21.24
C LEU A 248 -8.04 -29.52 -20.48
N VAL A 249 -7.11 -28.97 -19.64
CA VAL A 249 -6.24 -29.78 -18.76
C VAL A 249 -7.07 -30.58 -17.77
N ALA A 250 -8.04 -29.96 -17.12
CA ALA A 250 -8.91 -30.64 -16.17
C ALA A 250 -9.72 -31.78 -16.85
N GLN A 251 -10.27 -31.55 -18.04
CA GLN A 251 -10.97 -32.55 -18.82
C GLN A 251 -10.06 -33.71 -19.22
N LYS A 252 -8.83 -33.41 -19.72
CA LYS A 252 -7.88 -34.42 -20.15
C LYS A 252 -7.40 -35.35 -19.02
N LEU A 253 -7.32 -34.80 -17.83
CA LEU A 253 -6.87 -35.52 -16.63
C LEU A 253 -8.03 -36.09 -15.80
N GLY A 254 -9.30 -35.74 -16.11
CA GLY A 254 -10.46 -36.15 -15.33
C GLY A 254 -10.48 -35.60 -13.89
N ILE A 255 -10.01 -34.38 -13.70
CA ILE A 255 -9.88 -33.73 -12.38
C ILE A 255 -10.71 -32.44 -12.29
N ASP A 256 -10.94 -31.96 -11.09
CA ASP A 256 -11.75 -30.78 -10.84
C ASP A 256 -11.12 -29.48 -11.41
N TYR A 257 -11.95 -28.49 -11.71
CA TYR A 257 -11.53 -27.17 -12.21
C TYR A 257 -12.05 -26.05 -11.32
N TYR A 258 -11.16 -25.14 -10.91
CA TYR A 258 -11.50 -23.99 -10.07
C TYR A 258 -10.92 -22.69 -10.66
N ASP A 259 -11.76 -21.65 -10.81
CA ASP A 259 -11.38 -20.28 -11.21
C ASP A 259 -12.13 -19.25 -10.34
N THR A 260 -13.36 -18.88 -10.71
CA THR A 260 -14.20 -17.93 -9.98
C THR A 260 -14.88 -18.55 -8.75
N GLU A 261 -14.99 -19.86 -8.70
CA GLU A 261 -15.58 -20.61 -7.58
C GLU A 261 -14.83 -20.37 -6.27
N VAL A 262 -13.51 -20.16 -6.32
CA VAL A 262 -12.71 -19.80 -5.14
C VAL A 262 -13.21 -18.50 -4.51
N LEU A 263 -13.65 -17.51 -5.31
CA LEU A 263 -14.22 -16.25 -4.79
C LEU A 263 -15.53 -16.49 -4.05
N SER A 264 -16.41 -17.31 -4.61
CA SER A 264 -17.71 -17.62 -4.00
C SER A 264 -17.52 -18.35 -2.67
N LEU A 265 -16.58 -19.30 -2.61
CA LEU A 265 -16.21 -19.99 -1.38
C LEU A 265 -15.58 -19.03 -0.36
N THR A 266 -14.75 -18.09 -0.82
CA THR A 266 -14.16 -17.06 0.05
C THR A 266 -15.23 -16.13 0.61
N ALA A 267 -16.20 -15.75 -0.19
CA ALA A 267 -17.34 -14.95 0.25
C ALA A 267 -18.14 -15.67 1.35
N GLN A 268 -18.47 -16.93 1.10
CA GLN A 268 -19.21 -17.77 2.05
C GLN A 268 -18.45 -17.94 3.38
N LYS A 269 -17.16 -18.26 3.35
CA LYS A 269 -16.34 -18.54 4.54
C LYS A 269 -16.02 -17.25 5.33
N SER A 270 -15.83 -16.12 4.64
CA SER A 270 -15.55 -14.82 5.27
C SER A 270 -16.78 -14.08 5.78
N GLY A 271 -18.00 -14.53 5.43
CA GLY A 271 -19.25 -13.84 5.73
C GLY A 271 -19.43 -12.49 5.03
N LYS A 272 -18.68 -12.25 3.94
CA LYS A 272 -18.73 -11.03 3.13
C LYS A 272 -19.46 -11.30 1.82
N SER A 273 -20.04 -10.26 1.19
CA SER A 273 -20.66 -10.43 -0.12
C SER A 273 -19.60 -10.70 -1.21
N GLN A 274 -19.96 -11.45 -2.23
CA GLN A 274 -19.08 -11.73 -3.38
C GLN A 274 -18.64 -10.43 -4.05
N ASP A 275 -19.54 -9.46 -4.21
CA ASP A 275 -19.23 -8.12 -4.74
C ASP A 275 -18.18 -7.39 -3.88
N TYR A 276 -18.22 -7.55 -2.55
CA TYR A 276 -17.23 -6.98 -1.66
C TYR A 276 -15.85 -7.59 -1.88
N ILE A 277 -15.77 -8.90 -2.10
CA ILE A 277 -14.52 -9.62 -2.36
C ILE A 277 -13.98 -9.23 -3.74
N GLU A 278 -14.82 -9.24 -4.78
CA GLU A 278 -14.45 -8.82 -6.12
C GLU A 278 -14.04 -7.34 -6.18
N MET A 279 -14.76 -6.45 -5.48
CA MET A 279 -14.41 -5.05 -5.37
C MET A 279 -13.07 -4.83 -4.67
N ASN A 280 -12.74 -5.59 -3.64
CA ASN A 280 -11.44 -5.45 -2.97
C ASN A 280 -10.31 -6.05 -3.79
N ASP A 281 -10.55 -7.12 -4.50
CA ASP A 281 -9.65 -7.69 -5.50
C ASP A 281 -9.36 -6.69 -6.65
N GLN A 282 -10.36 -5.90 -7.05
CA GLN A 282 -10.26 -4.85 -8.08
C GLN A 282 -9.87 -3.46 -7.53
N LYS A 283 -10.19 -3.12 -6.27
CA LYS A 283 -9.89 -1.82 -5.64
C LYS A 283 -8.41 -1.58 -5.42
N ILE A 284 -7.61 -2.63 -5.29
CA ILE A 284 -6.14 -2.54 -5.24
C ILE A 284 -5.63 -1.71 -6.42
N THR A 285 -6.32 -1.77 -7.55
CA THR A 285 -5.92 -1.11 -8.79
C THR A 285 -6.51 0.29 -8.99
N ARG A 286 -7.76 0.52 -8.61
CA ARG A 286 -8.43 1.83 -8.82
C ARG A 286 -7.88 2.93 -7.93
N ASN A 287 -7.47 2.58 -6.71
CA ASN A 287 -6.93 3.54 -5.75
C ASN A 287 -5.45 3.86 -5.96
N LEU A 288 -4.74 3.15 -6.84
CA LEU A 288 -3.30 3.34 -7.03
C LEU A 288 -2.91 4.74 -7.53
N LEU A 289 -3.67 5.33 -8.44
CA LEU A 289 -3.39 6.70 -8.90
C LEU A 289 -3.70 7.73 -7.81
N PHE A 290 -4.77 7.51 -7.04
CA PHE A 290 -5.14 8.39 -5.94
C PHE A 290 -4.19 8.21 -4.74
N ASN A 291 -3.81 6.96 -4.45
CA ASN A 291 -2.83 6.60 -3.42
C ASN A 291 -1.40 7.05 -3.78
N VAL A 292 -1.11 7.29 -5.06
CA VAL A 292 0.15 7.92 -5.48
C VAL A 292 0.29 9.33 -4.91
N TYR A 293 -0.80 10.07 -4.73
CA TYR A 293 -0.78 11.45 -4.24
C TYR A 293 -1.07 11.58 -2.74
N SER A 294 -1.56 10.56 -2.07
CA SER A 294 -1.85 10.59 -0.63
C SER A 294 -0.84 9.78 0.16
N GLN A 295 -0.51 10.21 1.38
CA GLN A 295 0.25 9.41 2.37
C GLN A 295 -0.57 8.20 2.87
N ALA A 296 -1.73 7.95 2.30
CA ALA A 296 -2.71 6.99 2.73
C ALA A 296 -2.19 5.57 2.85
N ASP A 297 -1.43 5.12 1.83
CA ASP A 297 -0.87 3.76 1.82
C ASP A 297 0.20 3.51 2.87
N LEU A 298 0.84 4.59 3.36
CA LEU A 298 1.87 4.47 4.39
C LEU A 298 1.28 4.09 5.75
N TYR A 299 0.00 4.45 6.00
CA TYR A 299 -0.70 4.28 7.27
C TYR A 299 -1.97 3.44 7.17
N SER A 300 -2.29 2.90 6.01
CA SER A 300 -3.52 2.15 5.71
C SER A 300 -3.43 0.67 6.15
N SER A 301 -3.16 0.42 7.42
CA SER A 301 -3.16 -0.94 7.96
C SER A 301 -4.52 -1.66 7.88
N LYS A 302 -5.65 -0.95 7.68
CA LYS A 302 -6.98 -1.58 7.65
C LYS A 302 -7.42 -2.08 6.28
N ASP A 303 -7.04 -1.42 5.21
CA ASP A 303 -7.28 -1.95 3.87
C ASP A 303 -6.28 -3.07 3.57
N GLU A 304 -5.04 -2.97 4.03
CA GLU A 304 -4.09 -4.08 4.04
C GLU A 304 -4.55 -5.22 4.95
N ASP A 305 -5.06 -4.96 6.15
CA ASP A 305 -5.60 -5.99 7.05
C ASP A 305 -6.85 -6.65 6.45
N SER A 306 -7.68 -5.91 5.74
CA SER A 306 -8.84 -6.46 5.02
C SER A 306 -8.40 -7.30 3.83
N ILE A 307 -7.42 -6.84 3.04
CA ILE A 307 -6.85 -7.57 1.91
C ILE A 307 -6.08 -8.79 2.40
N LYS A 308 -5.24 -8.64 3.41
CA LYS A 308 -4.50 -9.76 4.04
C LYS A 308 -5.46 -10.79 4.68
N SER A 309 -6.56 -10.34 5.28
CA SER A 309 -7.59 -11.21 5.83
C SER A 309 -8.34 -11.98 4.74
N ILE A 310 -8.71 -11.34 3.64
CA ILE A 310 -9.33 -11.99 2.49
C ILE A 310 -8.34 -13.01 1.89
N PHE A 311 -7.11 -12.60 1.65
CA PHE A 311 -6.08 -13.48 1.12
C PHE A 311 -5.78 -14.67 2.05
N LYS A 312 -5.76 -14.47 3.36
CA LYS A 312 -5.63 -15.56 4.32
C LYS A 312 -6.78 -16.56 4.20
N THR A 313 -8.02 -16.08 4.03
CA THR A 313 -9.18 -16.95 3.81
C THR A 313 -9.08 -17.67 2.46
N GLU A 314 -8.62 -17.00 1.40
CA GLU A 314 -8.33 -17.64 0.11
C GLU A 314 -7.25 -18.72 0.22
N GLN A 315 -6.17 -18.46 0.96
CA GLN A 315 -5.13 -19.46 1.23
C GLN A 315 -5.68 -20.72 1.90
N GLU A 316 -6.52 -20.55 2.93
CA GLU A 316 -7.15 -21.68 3.62
C GLU A 316 -8.03 -22.49 2.67
N ILE A 317 -8.83 -21.83 1.83
CA ILE A 317 -9.73 -22.49 0.87
C ILE A 317 -8.93 -23.22 -0.22
N ILE A 318 -7.90 -22.58 -0.79
CA ILE A 318 -7.06 -23.19 -1.81
C ILE A 318 -6.33 -24.43 -1.26
N LYS A 319 -5.82 -24.36 -0.03
CA LYS A 319 -5.22 -25.53 0.66
C LYS A 319 -6.25 -26.62 0.92
N GLU A 320 -7.47 -26.26 1.33
CA GLU A 320 -8.56 -27.19 1.56
C GLU A 320 -8.98 -27.92 0.26
N ILE A 321 -9.15 -27.20 -0.85
CA ILE A 321 -9.45 -27.75 -2.17
C ILE A 321 -8.36 -28.74 -2.59
N ALA A 322 -7.11 -28.32 -2.56
CA ALA A 322 -5.96 -29.12 -2.97
C ALA A 322 -5.73 -30.38 -2.11
N SER A 323 -6.16 -30.38 -0.84
CA SER A 323 -6.08 -31.55 0.02
C SER A 323 -7.20 -32.57 -0.21
N LYS A 324 -8.37 -32.13 -0.73
CA LYS A 324 -9.56 -32.97 -0.92
C LYS A 324 -9.56 -33.74 -2.23
N SER A 325 -9.14 -33.10 -3.34
CA SER A 325 -9.20 -33.72 -4.67
C SER A 325 -8.09 -33.22 -5.58
N SER A 326 -7.79 -34.01 -6.62
CA SER A 326 -6.97 -33.57 -7.74
C SER A 326 -7.69 -32.46 -8.50
N CYS A 327 -6.98 -31.36 -8.81
CA CYS A 327 -7.63 -30.22 -9.41
C CYS A 327 -6.69 -29.29 -10.20
N VAL A 328 -7.30 -28.48 -11.07
CA VAL A 328 -6.68 -27.33 -11.73
C VAL A 328 -7.22 -26.06 -11.09
N ILE A 329 -6.34 -25.19 -10.60
CA ILE A 329 -6.69 -23.90 -9.99
C ILE A 329 -6.12 -22.77 -10.84
N VAL A 330 -6.98 -21.87 -11.33
CA VAL A 330 -6.58 -20.80 -12.24
C VAL A 330 -6.48 -19.47 -11.51
N GLY A 331 -5.26 -18.96 -11.33
CA GLY A 331 -4.97 -17.66 -10.70
C GLY A 331 -4.96 -17.70 -9.18
N ARG A 332 -5.37 -16.59 -8.55
CA ARG A 332 -5.48 -16.45 -7.08
C ARG A 332 -4.17 -16.63 -6.33
N LEU A 333 -3.05 -16.36 -6.99
CA LEU A 333 -1.71 -16.60 -6.43
C LEU A 333 -1.53 -18.03 -5.90
N SER A 334 -2.31 -18.99 -6.42
CA SER A 334 -2.31 -20.39 -5.97
C SER A 334 -0.93 -21.03 -6.07
N ASN A 335 -0.10 -20.66 -7.05
CA ASN A 335 1.28 -21.08 -7.17
C ASN A 335 2.15 -20.64 -5.97
N PHE A 336 1.90 -19.47 -5.39
CA PHE A 336 2.62 -19.00 -4.19
C PHE A 336 2.06 -19.59 -2.90
N ILE A 337 0.79 -20.00 -2.90
CA ILE A 337 0.11 -20.60 -1.75
C ILE A 337 0.52 -22.07 -1.61
N LEU A 338 0.49 -22.83 -2.71
CA LEU A 338 0.75 -24.28 -2.71
C LEU A 338 2.23 -24.64 -2.94
N LYS A 339 3.01 -23.72 -3.50
CA LYS A 339 4.47 -23.87 -3.72
C LYS A 339 4.79 -25.22 -4.40
N ASP A 340 5.69 -26.01 -3.80
CA ASP A 340 6.19 -27.27 -4.34
C ASP A 340 5.15 -28.40 -4.33
N SER A 341 4.04 -28.22 -3.61
CA SER A 341 2.92 -29.19 -3.57
C SER A 341 1.99 -29.15 -4.78
N ALA A 342 2.23 -28.23 -5.73
CA ALA A 342 1.48 -28.12 -6.97
C ALA A 342 2.39 -28.04 -8.17
N PHE A 343 1.90 -28.43 -9.36
CA PHE A 343 2.56 -28.17 -10.62
C PHE A 343 2.22 -26.74 -11.08
N ASN A 344 3.19 -25.84 -10.99
CA ASN A 344 2.98 -24.42 -11.17
C ASN A 344 3.29 -23.99 -12.62
N VAL A 345 2.27 -23.54 -13.34
CA VAL A 345 2.37 -23.17 -14.74
C VAL A 345 2.11 -21.67 -14.93
N PHE A 346 2.92 -21.02 -15.78
CA PHE A 346 2.67 -19.68 -16.26
C PHE A 346 2.39 -19.66 -17.76
N LEU A 347 1.27 -19.04 -18.15
CA LEU A 347 0.87 -18.92 -19.55
C LEU A 347 1.02 -17.47 -20.02
N HIS A 348 1.81 -17.29 -21.08
CA HIS A 348 1.93 -16.02 -21.78
C HIS A 348 1.60 -16.18 -23.27
N ALA A 349 1.44 -15.08 -23.98
CA ALA A 349 1.18 -15.09 -25.41
C ALA A 349 1.72 -13.81 -26.06
N ASN A 350 1.95 -13.85 -27.38
CA ASN A 350 2.34 -12.68 -28.15
C ASN A 350 1.29 -11.57 -27.99
N LYS A 351 1.76 -10.33 -27.97
CA LYS A 351 0.90 -9.17 -27.70
C LYS A 351 -0.29 -9.11 -28.69
N ASP A 352 -0.02 -9.26 -29.97
CA ASP A 352 -1.02 -9.13 -31.03
C ASP A 352 -2.12 -10.22 -30.92
N ASP A 353 -1.73 -11.45 -30.58
CA ASP A 353 -2.67 -12.56 -30.39
C ASP A 353 -3.57 -12.33 -29.17
N ARG A 354 -3.00 -11.77 -28.09
CA ARG A 354 -3.77 -11.38 -26.91
C ARG A 354 -4.78 -10.28 -27.23
N ILE A 355 -4.36 -9.28 -28.01
CA ILE A 355 -5.23 -8.16 -28.43
C ILE A 355 -6.39 -8.70 -29.26
N LYS A 356 -6.11 -9.49 -30.30
CA LYS A 356 -7.15 -10.08 -31.15
C LYS A 356 -8.12 -10.93 -30.35
N ARG A 357 -7.62 -11.81 -29.48
CA ARG A 357 -8.47 -12.70 -28.66
C ARG A 357 -9.36 -11.89 -27.72
N VAL A 358 -8.84 -10.84 -27.07
CA VAL A 358 -9.61 -10.00 -26.15
C VAL A 358 -10.61 -9.14 -26.91
N ALA A 359 -10.22 -8.54 -28.04
CA ALA A 359 -11.11 -7.75 -28.89
C ALA A 359 -12.31 -8.55 -29.35
N THR A 360 -12.07 -9.77 -29.86
CA THR A 360 -13.14 -10.68 -30.32
C THR A 360 -14.04 -11.14 -29.16
N ARG A 361 -13.45 -11.58 -28.05
CA ARG A 361 -14.22 -12.11 -26.91
C ARG A 361 -15.10 -11.05 -26.27
N ASP A 362 -14.58 -9.83 -26.10
CA ASP A 362 -15.24 -8.75 -25.36
C ASP A 362 -16.01 -7.79 -26.28
N ASN A 363 -15.97 -8.02 -27.60
CA ASN A 363 -16.58 -7.20 -28.65
C ASN A 363 -16.19 -5.71 -28.54
N ILE A 364 -14.88 -5.45 -28.45
CA ILE A 364 -14.28 -4.12 -28.32
C ILE A 364 -13.20 -3.88 -29.40
N THR A 365 -12.78 -2.63 -29.58
CA THR A 365 -11.70 -2.31 -30.51
C THR A 365 -10.34 -2.89 -30.04
N GLU A 366 -9.42 -3.16 -30.98
CA GLU A 366 -8.06 -3.62 -30.63
C GLU A 366 -7.33 -2.63 -29.72
N ALA A 367 -7.54 -1.31 -29.92
CA ALA A 367 -6.97 -0.27 -29.09
C ALA A 367 -7.48 -0.32 -27.62
N ASP A 368 -8.77 -0.62 -27.44
CA ASP A 368 -9.35 -0.77 -26.11
C ASP A 368 -8.96 -2.11 -25.47
N ALA A 369 -8.79 -3.16 -26.29
CA ALA A 369 -8.26 -4.44 -25.86
C ALA A 369 -6.82 -4.30 -25.33
N ASP A 370 -5.93 -3.56 -26.03
CA ASP A 370 -4.55 -3.30 -25.57
C ASP A 370 -4.55 -2.55 -24.22
N LYS A 371 -5.35 -1.49 -24.08
CA LYS A 371 -5.50 -0.78 -22.82
C LYS A 371 -5.98 -1.70 -21.68
N LYS A 372 -6.98 -2.56 -21.97
CA LYS A 372 -7.53 -3.51 -21.01
C LYS A 372 -6.50 -4.54 -20.57
N ILE A 373 -5.73 -5.11 -21.52
CA ILE A 373 -4.66 -6.09 -21.27
C ILE A 373 -3.60 -5.48 -20.35
N ASN A 374 -3.11 -4.30 -20.71
CA ASN A 374 -2.07 -3.62 -19.93
C ASN A 374 -2.54 -3.31 -18.51
N ARG A 375 -3.80 -2.85 -18.36
CA ARG A 375 -4.41 -2.58 -17.08
C ARG A 375 -4.48 -3.85 -16.21
N VAL A 376 -5.09 -4.92 -16.73
CA VAL A 376 -5.31 -6.16 -15.95
C VAL A 376 -3.99 -6.85 -15.60
N ASN A 377 -3.00 -6.85 -16.48
CA ASN A 377 -1.68 -7.43 -16.18
C ASN A 377 -0.94 -6.60 -15.11
N LYS A 378 -1.04 -5.28 -15.17
CA LYS A 378 -0.50 -4.40 -14.14
C LYS A 378 -1.16 -4.68 -12.79
N GLU A 379 -2.48 -4.82 -12.76
CA GLU A 379 -3.26 -5.19 -11.58
C GLU A 379 -2.77 -6.49 -10.94
N ARG A 380 -2.57 -7.53 -11.74
CA ARG A 380 -2.06 -8.83 -11.28
C ARG A 380 -0.65 -8.74 -10.72
N HIS A 381 0.22 -8.00 -11.40
CA HIS A 381 1.59 -7.78 -10.95
C HIS A 381 1.61 -7.07 -9.58
N GLU A 382 0.84 -6.00 -9.43
CA GLU A 382 0.77 -5.20 -8.21
C GLU A 382 0.13 -5.99 -7.06
N HIS A 383 -0.93 -6.76 -7.33
CA HIS A 383 -1.54 -7.65 -6.35
C HIS A 383 -0.54 -8.72 -5.87
N CYS A 384 0.17 -9.36 -6.78
CA CYS A 384 1.19 -10.34 -6.45
C CYS A 384 2.29 -9.73 -5.56
N HIS A 385 2.80 -8.56 -5.95
CA HIS A 385 3.85 -7.87 -5.21
C HIS A 385 3.38 -7.45 -3.81
N LEU A 386 2.17 -6.88 -3.70
CA LEU A 386 1.59 -6.43 -2.42
C LEU A 386 1.42 -7.58 -1.42
N VAL A 387 0.89 -8.71 -1.90
CA VAL A 387 0.51 -9.82 -1.03
C VAL A 387 1.66 -10.77 -0.71
N THR A 388 2.54 -11.01 -1.69
CA THR A 388 3.63 -12.01 -1.57
C THR A 388 5.02 -11.41 -1.50
N GLY A 389 5.19 -10.13 -1.80
CA GLY A 389 6.51 -9.49 -1.98
C GLY A 389 7.27 -9.98 -3.22
N ARG A 390 6.66 -10.80 -4.08
CA ARG A 390 7.31 -11.46 -5.22
C ARG A 390 6.87 -10.88 -6.55
N GLU A 391 7.70 -11.07 -7.58
CA GLU A 391 7.39 -10.63 -8.94
C GLU A 391 6.53 -11.65 -9.67
N TRP A 392 5.40 -11.19 -10.20
CA TRP A 392 4.51 -11.99 -11.02
C TRP A 392 5.09 -12.23 -12.42
N GLY A 393 4.96 -13.46 -12.93
CA GLY A 393 5.45 -13.84 -14.26
C GLY A 393 6.96 -14.11 -14.34
N LEU A 394 7.71 -14.03 -13.24
CA LEU A 394 9.11 -14.35 -13.22
C LEU A 394 9.32 -15.87 -13.28
N ALA A 395 10.03 -16.36 -14.29
CA ALA A 395 10.15 -17.79 -14.62
C ALA A 395 10.54 -18.69 -13.43
N LYS A 396 11.42 -18.22 -12.53
CA LYS A 396 11.85 -18.99 -11.34
C LYS A 396 10.74 -19.33 -10.33
N HIS A 397 9.55 -18.74 -10.49
CA HIS A 397 8.39 -18.99 -9.63
C HIS A 397 7.42 -20.02 -10.19
N TYR A 398 7.78 -20.65 -11.32
CA TYR A 398 6.93 -21.61 -12.02
C TYR A 398 7.76 -22.81 -12.46
N ASP A 399 7.15 -24.00 -12.46
CA ASP A 399 7.77 -25.22 -12.96
C ASP A 399 7.78 -25.22 -14.50
N LEU A 400 6.79 -24.56 -15.13
CA LEU A 400 6.63 -24.49 -16.57
C LEU A 400 6.13 -23.11 -17.01
N SER A 401 6.74 -22.53 -18.03
CA SER A 401 6.25 -21.30 -18.69
C SER A 401 6.10 -21.54 -20.20
N ILE A 402 4.88 -21.31 -20.73
CA ILE A 402 4.55 -21.64 -22.13
C ILE A 402 4.02 -20.42 -22.86
N ASN A 403 4.51 -20.22 -24.10
CA ASN A 403 3.93 -19.28 -25.05
C ASN A 403 2.78 -19.94 -25.81
N THR A 404 1.56 -19.57 -25.44
CA THR A 404 0.35 -20.16 -26.04
C THR A 404 0.09 -19.72 -27.50
N SER A 405 0.73 -18.64 -27.94
CA SER A 405 0.69 -18.24 -29.36
C SER A 405 1.40 -19.23 -30.27
N LEU A 406 2.45 -19.89 -29.75
CA LEU A 406 3.24 -20.83 -30.51
C LEU A 406 2.56 -22.21 -30.63
N PHE A 407 1.95 -22.68 -29.53
CA PHE A 407 1.44 -24.04 -29.45
C PHE A 407 -0.09 -24.14 -29.62
N GLY A 408 -0.81 -23.04 -29.47
CA GLY A 408 -2.27 -23.05 -29.40
C GLY A 408 -2.82 -23.61 -28.08
N THR A 409 -4.15 -23.58 -27.92
CA THR A 409 -4.78 -23.96 -26.64
C THR A 409 -4.73 -25.48 -26.41
N GLU A 410 -5.04 -26.29 -27.44
CA GLU A 410 -5.08 -27.74 -27.34
C GLU A 410 -3.72 -28.38 -27.04
N ASN A 411 -2.68 -28.03 -27.81
CA ASN A 411 -1.34 -28.58 -27.58
C ASN A 411 -0.77 -28.09 -26.26
N THR A 412 -1.04 -26.83 -25.88
CA THR A 412 -0.62 -26.31 -24.56
C THR A 412 -1.25 -27.14 -23.44
N ALA A 413 -2.54 -27.46 -23.53
CA ALA A 413 -3.21 -28.30 -22.55
C ALA A 413 -2.63 -29.73 -22.51
N GLU A 414 -2.30 -30.29 -23.67
CA GLU A 414 -1.67 -31.62 -23.78
C GLU A 414 -0.29 -31.64 -23.08
N TYR A 415 0.58 -30.67 -23.36
CA TYR A 415 1.90 -30.57 -22.73
C TYR A 415 1.81 -30.41 -21.21
N ILE A 416 0.90 -29.56 -20.72
CA ILE A 416 0.69 -29.40 -19.28
C ILE A 416 0.25 -30.72 -18.65
N SER A 417 -0.68 -31.44 -19.29
CA SER A 417 -1.21 -32.70 -18.78
C SER A 417 -0.13 -33.78 -18.73
N GLN A 418 0.75 -33.86 -19.75
CA GLN A 418 1.85 -34.81 -19.78
C GLN A 418 2.90 -34.47 -18.70
N MET A 419 3.30 -33.22 -18.55
CA MET A 419 4.29 -32.80 -17.57
C MET A 419 3.76 -32.96 -16.13
N ALA A 420 2.48 -32.73 -15.89
CA ALA A 420 1.87 -32.97 -14.59
C ALA A 420 1.96 -34.46 -14.18
N LYS A 421 1.73 -35.40 -15.11
CA LYS A 421 1.89 -36.84 -14.86
C LYS A 421 3.35 -37.26 -14.55
N ILE A 422 4.34 -36.46 -14.98
CA ILE A 422 5.76 -36.73 -14.67
C ILE A 422 6.09 -36.23 -13.25
N LYS A 423 5.47 -35.15 -12.82
CA LYS A 423 5.72 -34.56 -11.49
C LYS A 423 5.07 -35.39 -10.37
N PHE A 424 3.88 -35.95 -10.62
CA PHE A 424 3.10 -36.73 -9.67
C PHE A 424 3.05 -38.22 -10.03
#